data_2806e3ee0b1a932ef4f774fa8a15a175
#
_entry.id   2806e3ee0b1a932ef4f774fa8a15a175
#
_cell.length_a   1.000
_cell.length_b   1.000
_cell.length_c   1.000
_cell.angle_alpha   90.00
_cell.angle_beta   90.00
_cell.angle_gamma   90.00
#
_symmetry.space_group_name_H-M   'P 1'
#
loop_
_entity.id
_entity.type
_entity.pdbx_description
1 polymer ?
#
loop_
_entity_poly.entity_id
_entity_poly.type
_entity_poly.pdbx_seq_one_letter_code
_entity_poly.pdbx_strand_id
1 'polypeptide(L)'
;MADPADRGQALDPMSRRVAIRAAGAVVLRGTGKDVEVLMIHRPAYDDWSLPKGKGTVDELAPRTAVREVFEEAGVAVRLGLRLPPIEYKLSKGLKAVQYWRAEVLAEQPFEPNREVDKIRWARIDKAMRTLTYADERRLLSTALLKPRTTPLLLVRHGKAMLRKDWSGPDQERRLTGRGRRQARELAQLFGAYGVENLVSSSSTRCVETLRPYAEQRGLEIVTEDVLTEEEGTVHPREVRRFVARLFKRTTAPTALCGHRPVLPAMFEGLGIKAKPMVVGEVVVVHRDDDGDLVAVEVHKPTA
;
A
#
# COMPACT_ATOMS: atom_id res chain seq x y z
N MET A 1 -14.08 -7.37 29.51
CA MET A 1 -14.37 -6.84 28.18
C MET A 1 -13.29 -5.83 27.86
N ALA A 2 -12.33 -6.17 26.99
CA ALA A 2 -11.23 -5.28 26.62
C ALA A 2 -11.70 -4.35 25.51
N ASP A 3 -11.43 -3.05 25.64
CA ASP A 3 -11.81 -1.98 24.72
C ASP A 3 -11.24 -2.23 23.31
N PRO A 4 -12.06 -2.26 22.25
CA PRO A 4 -11.59 -2.44 20.88
C PRO A 4 -10.81 -1.22 20.31
N ALA A 5 -10.70 -0.11 21.06
CA ALA A 5 -10.04 1.12 20.62
C ALA A 5 -8.50 1.07 20.60
N ASP A 6 -7.86 0.05 21.16
CA ASP A 6 -6.38 -0.05 21.26
C ASP A 6 -5.70 -0.87 20.14
N ARG A 7 -6.43 -1.22 19.08
CA ARG A 7 -5.91 -2.03 17.96
C ARG A 7 -5.33 -1.23 16.80
N GLY A 8 -4.82 -0.02 16.98
CA GLY A 8 -4.57 0.80 15.80
C GLY A 8 -3.40 1.75 15.75
N GLN A 9 -2.39 1.63 16.56
CA GLN A 9 -1.17 2.44 16.39
C GLN A 9 0.08 1.57 16.24
N ALA A 10 0.20 0.89 15.12
CA ALA A 10 1.52 0.48 14.67
C ALA A 10 2.24 1.73 14.13
N LEU A 11 2.87 2.49 15.02
CA LEU A 11 3.99 3.36 14.68
C LEU A 11 4.97 2.50 13.88
N ASP A 12 5.51 3.05 12.78
CA ASP A 12 6.53 2.37 11.99
C ASP A 12 7.67 1.89 12.93
N PRO A 13 7.77 0.59 13.27
CA PRO A 13 8.76 0.11 14.22
C PRO A 13 10.18 0.15 13.66
N MET A 14 10.35 0.59 12.40
CA MET A 14 11.62 0.63 11.69
C MET A 14 12.40 1.94 11.85
N SER A 15 12.10 2.78 12.84
CA SER A 15 12.84 4.01 13.05
C SER A 15 14.20 3.78 13.74
N ARG A 16 15.28 4.23 13.09
CA ARG A 16 16.62 4.54 13.61
C ARG A 16 17.66 3.42 13.86
N ARG A 17 17.34 2.11 13.82
CA ARG A 17 18.35 1.04 14.02
C ARG A 17 18.54 0.07 12.85
N VAL A 18 17.75 0.21 11.79
CA VAL A 18 17.77 -0.72 10.66
C VAL A 18 18.79 -0.26 9.64
N ALA A 19 19.88 -1.02 9.50
CA ALA A 19 20.94 -0.75 8.54
C ALA A 19 20.56 -1.15 7.10
N ILE A 20 19.69 -2.15 6.95
CA ILE A 20 19.22 -2.66 5.64
C ILE A 20 17.71 -2.81 5.68
N ARG A 21 17.04 -2.13 4.75
CA ARG A 21 15.60 -2.27 4.54
C ARG A 21 15.36 -3.16 3.34
N ALA A 22 14.49 -4.13 3.52
CA ALA A 22 14.04 -5.03 2.46
C ALA A 22 12.52 -5.20 2.53
N ALA A 23 11.92 -5.65 1.44
CA ALA A 23 10.50 -5.92 1.40
C ALA A 23 10.21 -7.16 0.54
N GLY A 24 9.12 -7.84 0.83
CA GLY A 24 8.68 -9.02 0.11
C GLY A 24 7.20 -9.31 0.33
N ALA A 25 6.75 -10.42 -0.20
CA ALA A 25 5.35 -10.81 -0.08
C ALA A 25 5.16 -12.31 0.17
N VAL A 26 4.12 -12.63 0.92
CA VAL A 26 3.50 -13.94 0.94
C VAL A 26 2.45 -13.95 -0.18
N VAL A 27 2.83 -14.45 -1.34
CA VAL A 27 1.97 -14.47 -2.53
C VAL A 27 1.12 -15.73 -2.51
N LEU A 28 -0.19 -15.56 -2.48
CA LEU A 28 -1.17 -16.63 -2.40
C LEU A 28 -2.05 -16.65 -3.65
N ARG A 29 -2.38 -17.85 -4.13
CA ARG A 29 -3.39 -18.10 -5.16
C ARG A 29 -4.29 -19.27 -4.78
N GLY A 30 -5.46 -19.39 -5.42
CA GLY A 30 -6.44 -20.41 -5.10
C GLY A 30 -7.31 -20.06 -3.90
N THR A 31 -8.20 -20.98 -3.53
CA THR A 31 -9.17 -20.81 -2.42
C THR A 31 -9.31 -22.10 -1.62
N GLY A 32 -9.74 -21.99 -0.37
CA GLY A 32 -10.01 -23.15 0.49
C GLY A 32 -8.82 -24.09 0.65
N LYS A 33 -9.01 -25.36 0.30
CA LYS A 33 -7.96 -26.40 0.40
C LYS A 33 -6.91 -26.34 -0.72
N ASP A 34 -7.20 -25.58 -1.79
CA ASP A 34 -6.34 -25.49 -2.96
C ASP A 34 -5.50 -24.21 -2.95
N VAL A 35 -5.37 -23.58 -1.79
CA VAL A 35 -4.48 -22.43 -1.62
C VAL A 35 -3.03 -22.88 -1.79
N GLU A 36 -2.32 -22.19 -2.65
CA GLU A 36 -0.89 -22.35 -2.89
C GLU A 36 -0.15 -21.05 -2.54
N VAL A 37 1.10 -21.18 -2.13
CA VAL A 37 2.03 -20.09 -1.89
C VAL A 37 3.21 -20.17 -2.87
N LEU A 38 3.63 -19.01 -3.37
CA LEU A 38 4.83 -18.87 -4.17
C LEU A 38 6.08 -18.95 -3.30
N MET A 39 7.00 -19.85 -3.67
CA MET A 39 8.33 -19.97 -3.08
C MET A 39 9.40 -19.87 -4.15
N ILE A 40 10.54 -19.34 -3.78
CA ILE A 40 11.75 -19.23 -4.62
C ILE A 40 12.86 -20.07 -4.03
N HIS A 41 13.70 -20.68 -4.91
CA HIS A 41 14.94 -21.36 -4.52
C HIS A 41 16.13 -20.46 -4.87
N ARG A 42 17.01 -20.26 -3.88
CA ARG A 42 18.20 -19.41 -4.03
C ARG A 42 19.46 -20.28 -4.03
N PRO A 43 20.10 -20.49 -5.18
CA PRO A 43 21.21 -21.42 -5.30
C PRO A 43 22.44 -21.03 -4.44
N ALA A 44 22.67 -19.72 -4.21
CA ALA A 44 23.76 -19.25 -3.37
C ALA A 44 23.64 -19.67 -1.89
N TYR A 45 22.46 -20.02 -1.44
CA TYR A 45 22.17 -20.43 -0.04
C TYR A 45 21.62 -21.85 0.04
N ASP A 46 21.32 -22.47 -1.10
CA ASP A 46 20.62 -23.77 -1.22
C ASP A 46 19.37 -23.82 -0.35
N ASP A 47 18.54 -22.76 -0.41
CA ASP A 47 17.36 -22.59 0.42
C ASP A 47 16.08 -22.31 -0.38
N TRP A 48 14.94 -22.66 0.22
CA TRP A 48 13.60 -22.27 -0.21
C TRP A 48 13.06 -21.15 0.69
N SER A 49 12.66 -20.05 0.08
CA SER A 49 12.30 -18.80 0.76
C SER A 49 11.06 -18.16 0.15
N LEU A 50 10.47 -17.23 0.85
CA LEU A 50 9.47 -16.30 0.29
C LEU A 50 10.18 -15.21 -0.52
N PRO A 51 9.60 -14.73 -1.64
CA PRO A 51 10.21 -13.69 -2.48
C PRO A 51 10.37 -12.37 -1.71
N LYS A 52 11.59 -11.79 -1.78
CA LYS A 52 11.97 -10.56 -1.09
C LYS A 52 13.31 -10.03 -1.52
N GLY A 53 13.46 -8.73 -1.53
CA GLY A 53 14.76 -8.13 -1.78
C GLY A 53 14.95 -6.76 -1.17
N LYS A 54 16.04 -6.09 -1.51
CA LYS A 54 16.44 -4.79 -0.94
C LYS A 54 15.70 -3.65 -1.65
N GLY A 55 15.20 -2.69 -0.86
CA GLY A 55 14.74 -1.43 -1.41
C GLY A 55 15.90 -0.62 -2.00
N THR A 56 15.64 0.05 -3.11
CA THR A 56 16.54 1.07 -3.65
C THR A 56 16.38 2.38 -2.86
N VAL A 57 17.28 3.34 -3.11
CA VAL A 57 17.20 4.66 -2.49
C VAL A 57 15.87 5.31 -2.91
N ASP A 58 15.16 5.89 -1.93
CA ASP A 58 13.88 6.57 -2.14
C ASP A 58 12.73 5.68 -2.66
N GLU A 59 12.86 4.34 -2.58
CA GLU A 59 11.79 3.40 -2.92
C GLU A 59 10.93 3.09 -1.69
N LEU A 60 9.60 3.23 -1.82
CA LEU A 60 8.66 2.82 -0.79
C LEU A 60 8.62 1.29 -0.68
N ALA A 61 8.60 0.78 0.56
CA ALA A 61 8.61 -0.66 0.81
C ALA A 61 7.51 -1.46 0.08
N PRO A 62 6.26 -0.98 -0.10
CA PRO A 62 5.26 -1.66 -0.94
C PRO A 62 5.71 -1.81 -2.39
N ARG A 63 6.36 -0.78 -2.96
CA ARG A 63 6.90 -0.84 -4.32
C ARG A 63 8.04 -1.86 -4.41
N THR A 64 8.95 -1.86 -3.44
CA THR A 64 10.03 -2.86 -3.34
C THR A 64 9.44 -4.28 -3.33
N ALA A 65 8.42 -4.55 -2.50
CA ALA A 65 7.82 -5.88 -2.40
C ALA A 65 7.27 -6.37 -3.75
N VAL A 66 6.53 -5.53 -4.47
CA VAL A 66 5.96 -5.88 -5.78
C VAL A 66 7.05 -6.08 -6.85
N ARG A 67 8.06 -5.21 -6.88
CA ARG A 67 9.18 -5.31 -7.81
C ARG A 67 9.98 -6.60 -7.60
N GLU A 68 10.34 -6.90 -6.35
CA GLU A 68 11.12 -8.10 -6.02
C GLU A 68 10.37 -9.39 -6.35
N VAL A 69 9.05 -9.46 -6.07
CA VAL A 69 8.24 -10.62 -6.48
C VAL A 69 8.29 -10.80 -8.00
N PHE A 70 8.20 -9.70 -8.75
CA PHE A 70 8.25 -9.77 -10.20
C PHE A 70 9.64 -10.14 -10.73
N GLU A 71 10.71 -9.55 -10.20
CA GLU A 71 12.10 -9.81 -10.60
C GLU A 71 12.55 -11.24 -10.25
N GLU A 72 12.13 -11.75 -9.07
CA GLU A 72 12.51 -13.08 -8.59
C GLU A 72 11.63 -14.21 -9.15
N ALA A 73 10.40 -13.93 -9.57
CA ALA A 73 9.47 -15.01 -9.93
C ALA A 73 8.63 -14.78 -11.21
N GLY A 74 8.70 -13.61 -11.85
CA GLY A 74 7.85 -13.27 -13.00
C GLY A 74 6.37 -13.07 -12.65
N VAL A 75 6.03 -12.91 -11.37
CA VAL A 75 4.64 -12.81 -10.92
C VAL A 75 4.29 -11.36 -10.58
N ALA A 76 3.34 -10.79 -11.33
CA ALA A 76 2.74 -9.51 -11.00
C ALA A 76 1.70 -9.67 -9.89
N VAL A 77 1.80 -8.86 -8.84
CA VAL A 77 0.94 -8.97 -7.66
C VAL A 77 0.34 -7.64 -7.24
N ARG A 78 -0.77 -7.69 -6.51
CA ARG A 78 -1.27 -6.60 -5.68
C ARG A 78 -1.11 -6.94 -4.21
N LEU A 79 -0.75 -5.93 -3.42
CA LEU A 79 -0.61 -6.08 -1.99
C LEU A 79 -1.98 -5.98 -1.28
N GLY A 80 -2.16 -6.86 -0.30
CA GLY A 80 -3.21 -6.78 0.70
C GLY A 80 -2.64 -6.30 2.03
N LEU A 81 -2.98 -7.00 3.11
CA LEU A 81 -2.57 -6.64 4.46
C LEU A 81 -1.07 -6.75 4.69
N ARG A 82 -0.52 -5.75 5.36
CA ARG A 82 0.83 -5.77 5.91
C ARG A 82 0.93 -6.86 6.98
N LEU A 83 2.02 -7.61 6.93
CA LEU A 83 2.34 -8.68 7.87
C LEU A 83 3.43 -8.23 8.86
N PRO A 84 3.64 -8.95 9.96
CA PRO A 84 4.76 -8.68 10.85
C PRO A 84 6.09 -8.72 10.09
N PRO A 85 7.03 -7.81 10.38
CA PRO A 85 8.36 -7.86 9.78
C PRO A 85 9.16 -9.05 10.31
N ILE A 86 10.12 -9.52 9.50
CA ILE A 86 11.16 -10.45 9.96
C ILE A 86 12.45 -9.66 10.13
N GLU A 87 13.06 -9.78 11.31
CA GLU A 87 14.28 -9.05 11.66
C GLU A 87 15.46 -10.01 11.84
N TYR A 88 16.57 -9.68 11.22
CA TYR A 88 17.84 -10.43 11.31
C TYR A 88 18.94 -9.57 11.89
N LYS A 89 19.65 -10.09 12.88
CA LYS A 89 20.89 -9.48 13.36
C LYS A 89 22.03 -9.85 12.42
N LEU A 90 22.69 -8.84 11.89
CA LEU A 90 23.86 -8.98 11.03
C LEU A 90 25.07 -8.34 11.74
N SER A 91 26.29 -8.69 11.32
CA SER A 91 27.52 -8.06 11.84
C SER A 91 27.53 -6.53 11.67
N LYS A 92 26.87 -6.03 10.62
CA LYS A 92 26.77 -4.59 10.26
C LYS A 92 25.47 -3.92 10.76
N GLY A 93 24.70 -4.55 11.65
CA GLY A 93 23.44 -3.99 12.18
C GLY A 93 22.23 -4.89 12.00
N LEU A 94 21.05 -4.30 12.09
CA LEU A 94 19.77 -5.00 11.94
C LEU A 94 19.29 -4.93 10.46
N LYS A 95 18.95 -6.07 9.87
CA LYS A 95 18.19 -6.15 8.62
C LYS A 95 16.74 -6.41 8.97
N ALA A 96 15.82 -5.56 8.53
CA ALA A 96 14.40 -5.80 8.64
C ALA A 96 13.80 -6.01 7.25
N VAL A 97 12.99 -7.05 7.10
CA VAL A 97 12.22 -7.34 5.90
C VAL A 97 10.75 -7.14 6.22
N GLN A 98 10.13 -6.19 5.55
CA GLN A 98 8.70 -5.95 5.65
C GLN A 98 7.97 -6.83 4.64
N TYR A 99 6.91 -7.50 5.07
CA TYR A 99 6.11 -8.37 4.22
C TYR A 99 4.66 -7.91 4.12
N TRP A 100 4.03 -8.27 3.00
CA TRP A 100 2.59 -8.17 2.77
C TRP A 100 2.02 -9.51 2.35
N ARG A 101 0.77 -9.76 2.68
CA ARG A 101 -0.04 -10.73 1.95
C ARG A 101 -0.29 -10.18 0.56
N ALA A 102 -0.14 -10.99 -0.48
CA ALA A 102 -0.31 -10.54 -1.85
C ALA A 102 -1.13 -11.53 -2.67
N GLU A 103 -1.78 -11.02 -3.71
CA GLU A 103 -2.58 -11.77 -4.67
C GLU A 103 -2.00 -11.64 -6.06
N VAL A 104 -2.10 -12.71 -6.85
CA VAL A 104 -1.63 -12.74 -8.23
C VAL A 104 -2.53 -11.89 -9.12
N LEU A 105 -1.93 -11.02 -9.93
CA LEU A 105 -2.59 -10.30 -11.02
C LEU A 105 -2.30 -10.94 -12.38
N ALA A 106 -1.05 -11.33 -12.61
CA ALA A 106 -0.60 -12.00 -13.83
C ALA A 106 0.68 -12.80 -13.57
N GLU A 107 0.92 -13.81 -14.36
CA GLU A 107 2.15 -14.61 -14.36
C GLU A 107 2.80 -14.53 -15.73
N GLN A 108 4.11 -14.39 -15.77
CA GLN A 108 4.96 -14.52 -16.96
C GLN A 108 5.78 -15.81 -16.86
N PRO A 109 6.29 -16.35 -17.96
CA PRO A 109 7.25 -17.45 -17.91
C PRO A 109 8.44 -17.08 -17.02
N PHE A 110 8.75 -17.96 -16.06
CA PHE A 110 9.88 -17.76 -15.17
C PHE A 110 11.19 -18.03 -15.92
N GLU A 111 12.14 -17.11 -15.81
CA GLU A 111 13.49 -17.26 -16.33
C GLU A 111 14.48 -17.35 -15.16
N PRO A 112 15.20 -18.48 -15.00
CA PRO A 112 16.20 -18.64 -13.95
C PRO A 112 17.30 -17.58 -14.07
N ASN A 113 17.75 -17.09 -12.91
CA ASN A 113 18.85 -16.14 -12.84
C ASN A 113 19.85 -16.52 -11.71
N ARG A 114 20.85 -15.67 -11.44
CA ARG A 114 21.86 -15.95 -10.41
C ARG A 114 21.32 -15.93 -8.98
N GLU A 115 20.23 -15.21 -8.74
CA GLU A 115 19.63 -15.08 -7.41
C GLU A 115 18.56 -16.14 -7.15
N VAL A 116 17.79 -16.49 -8.20
CA VAL A 116 16.70 -17.48 -8.13
C VAL A 116 16.81 -18.43 -9.34
N ASP A 117 17.03 -19.71 -9.09
CA ASP A 117 17.12 -20.73 -10.15
C ASP A 117 15.84 -21.54 -10.35
N LYS A 118 14.94 -21.55 -9.33
CA LYS A 118 13.65 -22.25 -9.38
C LYS A 118 12.59 -21.49 -8.63
N ILE A 119 11.37 -21.53 -9.13
CA ILE A 119 10.16 -21.14 -8.42
C ILE A 119 9.25 -22.36 -8.22
N ARG A 120 8.40 -22.28 -7.22
CA ARG A 120 7.41 -23.32 -6.95
C ARG A 120 6.15 -22.73 -6.34
N TRP A 121 5.03 -23.02 -6.96
CA TRP A 121 3.74 -22.95 -6.30
C TRP A 121 3.53 -24.23 -5.49
N ALA A 122 3.34 -24.09 -4.21
CA ALA A 122 3.17 -25.23 -3.32
C ALA A 122 1.92 -25.10 -2.46
N ARG A 123 1.18 -26.19 -2.32
CA ARG A 123 0.11 -26.28 -1.33
C ARG A 123 0.71 -26.05 0.07
N ILE A 124 -0.10 -25.50 0.96
CA ILE A 124 0.37 -24.99 2.25
C ILE A 124 1.11 -26.03 3.08
N ASP A 125 0.59 -27.28 3.13
CA ASP A 125 1.22 -28.38 3.85
C ASP A 125 2.63 -28.72 3.32
N LYS A 126 2.82 -28.67 2.01
CA LYS A 126 4.11 -28.86 1.36
C LYS A 126 5.03 -27.67 1.59
N ALA A 127 4.51 -26.44 1.49
CA ALA A 127 5.27 -25.22 1.73
C ALA A 127 5.83 -25.17 3.16
N MET A 128 5.02 -25.55 4.15
CA MET A 128 5.44 -25.62 5.56
C MET A 128 6.58 -26.60 5.81
N ARG A 129 6.70 -27.66 5.00
CA ARG A 129 7.83 -28.61 5.07
C ARG A 129 9.03 -28.17 4.24
N THR A 130 8.82 -27.34 3.21
CA THR A 130 9.84 -26.98 2.23
C THR A 130 10.56 -25.67 2.57
N LEU A 131 9.84 -24.68 3.11
CA LEU A 131 10.43 -23.40 3.52
C LEU A 131 11.55 -23.64 4.54
N THR A 132 12.72 -23.13 4.25
CA THR A 132 13.93 -23.36 5.06
C THR A 132 13.83 -22.67 6.43
N TYR A 133 13.29 -21.46 6.49
CA TYR A 133 13.33 -20.64 7.69
C TYR A 133 12.04 -20.73 8.52
N ALA A 134 12.19 -20.94 9.83
CA ALA A 134 11.06 -21.00 10.77
C ALA A 134 10.25 -19.70 10.81
N ASP A 135 10.91 -18.54 10.65
CA ASP A 135 10.25 -17.24 10.65
C ASP A 135 9.32 -17.07 9.44
N GLU A 136 9.74 -17.56 8.27
CA GLU A 136 8.91 -17.53 7.06
C GLU A 136 7.73 -18.52 7.16
N ARG A 137 7.89 -19.68 7.80
CA ARG A 137 6.77 -20.57 8.11
C ARG A 137 5.76 -19.92 9.04
N ARG A 138 6.21 -19.24 10.11
CA ARG A 138 5.33 -18.47 11.01
C ARG A 138 4.63 -17.32 10.27
N LEU A 139 5.35 -16.65 9.38
CA LEU A 139 4.78 -15.58 8.57
C LEU A 139 3.70 -16.09 7.62
N LEU A 140 3.93 -17.24 6.95
CA LEU A 140 2.94 -17.92 6.11
C LEU A 140 1.69 -18.28 6.93
N SER A 141 1.86 -18.88 8.11
CA SER A 141 0.73 -19.16 9.00
C SER A 141 -0.06 -17.89 9.36
N THR A 142 0.64 -16.80 9.65
CA THR A 142 0.00 -15.49 9.94
C THR A 142 -0.78 -14.97 8.73
N ALA A 143 -0.20 -15.08 7.52
CA ALA A 143 -0.85 -14.63 6.29
C ALA A 143 -2.14 -15.40 5.98
N LEU A 144 -2.18 -16.69 6.29
CA LEU A 144 -3.35 -17.55 6.09
C LEU A 144 -4.51 -17.22 7.03
N LEU A 145 -4.22 -16.68 8.21
CA LEU A 145 -5.23 -16.25 9.18
C LEU A 145 -5.81 -14.85 8.85
N LYS A 146 -5.20 -14.12 7.91
CA LYS A 146 -5.67 -12.80 7.51
C LYS A 146 -6.67 -12.91 6.36
N PRO A 147 -7.78 -12.14 6.40
CA PRO A 147 -8.74 -12.12 5.30
C PRO A 147 -8.14 -11.51 4.02
N ARG A 148 -8.81 -11.74 2.91
CA ARG A 148 -8.63 -10.91 1.72
C ARG A 148 -9.18 -9.53 2.03
N THR A 149 -8.60 -8.50 1.44
CA THR A 149 -9.05 -7.14 1.68
C THR A 149 -9.01 -6.30 0.42
N THR A 150 -9.95 -5.34 0.35
CA THR A 150 -9.96 -4.29 -0.67
C THR A 150 -9.46 -3.01 -0.01
N PRO A 151 -8.29 -2.46 -0.41
CA PRO A 151 -7.75 -1.23 0.18
C PRO A 151 -8.43 0.03 -0.39
N LEU A 152 -8.70 1.00 0.50
CA LEU A 152 -8.96 2.38 0.15
C LEU A 152 -7.77 3.23 0.62
N LEU A 153 -7.17 3.99 -0.30
CA LEU A 153 -5.99 4.82 -0.06
C LEU A 153 -6.43 6.28 0.10
N LEU A 154 -6.54 6.76 1.34
CA LEU A 154 -6.79 8.17 1.63
C LEU A 154 -5.50 8.96 1.44
N VAL A 155 -5.52 9.91 0.52
CA VAL A 155 -4.35 10.67 0.07
C VAL A 155 -4.52 12.16 0.43
N ARG A 156 -3.56 12.73 1.15
CA ARG A 156 -3.42 14.18 1.15
C ARG A 156 -2.65 14.61 -0.08
N HIS A 157 -3.17 15.58 -0.86
CA HIS A 157 -2.50 16.09 -2.06
C HIS A 157 -1.01 16.43 -1.84
N GLY A 158 -0.20 16.30 -2.88
CA GLY A 158 1.22 16.66 -2.89
C GLY A 158 1.46 18.15 -2.60
N LYS A 159 2.73 18.54 -2.44
CA LYS A 159 3.12 19.92 -2.13
C LYS A 159 2.64 20.88 -3.23
N ALA A 160 1.64 21.70 -2.94
CA ALA A 160 1.16 22.77 -3.83
C ALA A 160 1.97 24.05 -3.65
N MET A 161 1.88 24.97 -4.60
CA MET A 161 2.40 26.34 -4.51
C MET A 161 1.84 27.03 -3.26
N LEU A 162 2.57 27.95 -2.69
CA LEU A 162 2.06 28.71 -1.55
C LEU A 162 0.96 29.69 -2.02
N ARG A 163 -0.05 29.94 -1.19
CA ARG A 163 -1.12 30.90 -1.52
C ARG A 163 -0.59 32.28 -1.85
N LYS A 164 0.44 32.74 -1.15
CA LYS A 164 1.07 34.06 -1.39
C LYS A 164 1.80 34.15 -2.74
N ASP A 165 2.16 33.04 -3.34
CA ASP A 165 2.91 32.95 -4.61
C ASP A 165 1.98 32.54 -5.78
N TRP A 166 0.66 32.57 -5.56
CA TRP A 166 -0.37 32.22 -6.53
C TRP A 166 -1.38 33.33 -6.70
N SER A 167 -1.58 33.81 -7.94
CA SER A 167 -2.47 34.94 -8.26
C SER A 167 -3.87 34.53 -8.76
N GLY A 168 -4.07 33.26 -9.10
CA GLY A 168 -5.36 32.76 -9.57
C GLY A 168 -6.28 32.26 -8.44
N PRO A 169 -7.45 31.71 -8.78
CA PRO A 169 -8.34 31.03 -7.83
C PRO A 169 -7.63 29.90 -7.05
N ASP A 170 -7.90 29.76 -5.75
CA ASP A 170 -7.21 28.75 -4.91
C ASP A 170 -7.44 27.30 -5.42
N GLN A 171 -8.59 27.04 -6.02
CA GLN A 171 -8.91 25.74 -6.61
C GLN A 171 -7.96 25.38 -7.77
N GLU A 172 -7.47 26.36 -8.52
CA GLU A 172 -6.56 26.15 -9.66
C GLU A 172 -5.08 26.06 -9.25
N ARG A 173 -4.77 26.25 -7.98
CA ARG A 173 -3.41 26.25 -7.44
C ARG A 173 -2.70 24.92 -7.65
N ARG A 174 -1.61 24.95 -8.43
CA ARG A 174 -0.88 23.77 -8.93
C ARG A 174 0.12 23.19 -7.93
N LEU A 175 0.57 21.98 -8.20
CA LEU A 175 1.68 21.35 -7.48
C LEU A 175 3.00 22.07 -7.78
N THR A 176 3.87 22.16 -6.77
CA THR A 176 5.29 22.53 -6.95
C THR A 176 6.07 21.40 -7.63
N GLY A 177 7.35 21.66 -8.00
CA GLY A 177 8.27 20.62 -8.46
C GLY A 177 8.39 19.45 -7.47
N ARG A 178 8.44 19.74 -6.16
CA ARG A 178 8.40 18.72 -5.11
C ARG A 178 7.08 17.93 -5.13
N GLY A 179 5.95 18.63 -5.22
CA GLY A 179 4.64 17.97 -5.28
C GLY A 179 4.50 17.03 -6.48
N ARG A 180 5.04 17.41 -7.64
CA ARG A 180 5.06 16.53 -8.82
C ARG A 180 5.96 15.30 -8.63
N ARG A 181 7.09 15.42 -7.91
CA ARG A 181 7.89 14.23 -7.54
C ARG A 181 7.11 13.31 -6.60
N GLN A 182 6.46 13.86 -5.58
CA GLN A 182 5.57 13.11 -4.70
C GLN A 182 4.47 12.39 -5.47
N ALA A 183 3.81 13.04 -6.42
CA ALA A 183 2.77 12.43 -7.25
C ALA A 183 3.29 11.22 -8.05
N ARG A 184 4.51 11.28 -8.61
CA ARG A 184 5.15 10.14 -9.30
C ARG A 184 5.50 8.99 -8.36
N GLU A 185 5.98 9.30 -7.16
CA GLU A 185 6.26 8.29 -6.13
C GLU A 185 4.96 7.59 -5.68
N LEU A 186 3.89 8.38 -5.49
CA LEU A 186 2.56 7.86 -5.16
C LEU A 186 1.97 6.98 -6.26
N ALA A 187 2.25 7.26 -7.52
CA ALA A 187 1.81 6.41 -8.63
C ALA A 187 2.36 4.98 -8.49
N GLN A 188 3.59 4.82 -8.00
CA GLN A 188 4.18 3.50 -7.73
C GLN A 188 3.48 2.82 -6.53
N LEU A 189 3.13 3.58 -5.50
CA LEU A 189 2.38 3.06 -4.36
C LEU A 189 0.98 2.60 -4.76
N PHE A 190 0.27 3.38 -5.57
CA PHE A 190 -1.05 3.01 -6.08
C PHE A 190 -0.98 1.72 -6.91
N GLY A 191 0.06 1.58 -7.74
CA GLY A 191 0.33 0.35 -8.49
C GLY A 191 0.58 -0.85 -7.59
N ALA A 192 1.30 -0.68 -6.48
CA ALA A 192 1.56 -1.78 -5.53
C ALA A 192 0.29 -2.31 -4.87
N TYR A 193 -0.70 -1.46 -4.62
CA TYR A 193 -2.02 -1.87 -4.10
C TYR A 193 -3.05 -2.16 -5.22
N GLY A 194 -2.65 -2.08 -6.48
CA GLY A 194 -3.52 -2.39 -7.63
C GLY A 194 -4.72 -1.45 -7.72
N VAL A 195 -4.55 -0.15 -7.51
CA VAL A 195 -5.65 0.84 -7.55
C VAL A 195 -6.31 0.84 -8.93
N GLU A 196 -7.64 0.72 -8.91
CA GLU A 196 -8.48 0.68 -10.12
C GLU A 196 -9.40 1.90 -10.22
N ASN A 197 -9.73 2.54 -9.09
CA ASN A 197 -10.58 3.73 -9.06
C ASN A 197 -9.84 4.93 -8.47
N LEU A 198 -10.01 6.09 -9.11
CA LEU A 198 -9.44 7.35 -8.66
C LEU A 198 -10.55 8.35 -8.38
N VAL A 199 -10.66 8.79 -7.13
CA VAL A 199 -11.62 9.80 -6.69
C VAL A 199 -10.86 10.98 -6.10
N SER A 200 -11.23 12.19 -6.48
CA SER A 200 -10.50 13.40 -6.11
C SER A 200 -11.43 14.56 -5.79
N SER A 201 -10.99 15.46 -4.90
CA SER A 201 -11.46 16.84 -4.95
C SER A 201 -11.20 17.41 -6.35
N SER A 202 -12.11 18.23 -6.86
CA SER A 202 -11.97 18.90 -8.16
C SER A 202 -10.81 19.92 -8.22
N SER A 203 -10.23 20.29 -7.09
CA SER A 203 -9.07 21.22 -7.06
C SER A 203 -7.87 20.65 -7.80
N THR A 204 -7.21 21.48 -8.63
CA THR A 204 -6.08 21.13 -9.49
C THR A 204 -4.98 20.35 -8.76
N ARG A 205 -4.59 20.75 -7.53
CA ARG A 205 -3.53 20.08 -6.76
C ARG A 205 -3.86 18.63 -6.37
N CYS A 206 -5.15 18.31 -6.17
CA CYS A 206 -5.57 16.94 -5.90
C CYS A 206 -5.58 16.12 -7.18
N VAL A 207 -6.15 16.64 -8.26
CA VAL A 207 -6.15 16.00 -9.57
C VAL A 207 -4.71 15.75 -10.06
N GLU A 208 -3.82 16.75 -9.98
CA GLU A 208 -2.40 16.61 -10.35
C GLU A 208 -1.66 15.57 -9.48
N THR A 209 -2.10 15.31 -8.24
CA THR A 209 -1.51 14.28 -7.38
C THR A 209 -1.82 12.88 -7.89
N LEU A 210 -2.99 12.63 -8.46
CA LEU A 210 -3.40 11.34 -8.99
C LEU A 210 -3.05 11.15 -10.47
N ARG A 211 -2.86 12.24 -11.21
CA ARG A 211 -2.68 12.26 -12.67
C ARG A 211 -1.57 11.31 -13.18
N PRO A 212 -0.34 11.25 -12.60
CA PRO A 212 0.69 10.36 -13.13
C PRO A 212 0.27 8.89 -13.14
N TYR A 213 -0.51 8.45 -12.15
CA TYR A 213 -1.04 7.09 -12.13
C TYR A 213 -2.20 6.90 -13.09
N ALA A 214 -3.10 7.88 -13.17
CA ALA A 214 -4.22 7.89 -14.12
C ALA A 214 -3.72 7.71 -15.56
N GLU A 215 -2.73 8.51 -15.97
CA GLU A 215 -2.11 8.45 -17.31
C GLU A 215 -1.41 7.11 -17.55
N GLN A 216 -0.65 6.61 -16.56
CA GLN A 216 0.06 5.33 -16.67
C GLN A 216 -0.88 4.13 -16.86
N ARG A 217 -2.09 4.19 -16.26
CA ARG A 217 -3.05 3.07 -16.24
C ARG A 217 -4.25 3.27 -17.17
N GLY A 218 -4.36 4.44 -17.80
CA GLY A 218 -5.53 4.77 -18.62
C GLY A 218 -6.82 4.90 -17.80
N LEU A 219 -6.71 5.37 -16.53
CA LEU A 219 -7.85 5.51 -15.63
C LEU A 219 -8.40 6.93 -15.65
N GLU A 220 -9.72 7.06 -15.48
CA GLU A 220 -10.39 8.32 -15.25
C GLU A 220 -10.24 8.76 -13.78
N ILE A 221 -10.10 10.07 -13.54
CA ILE A 221 -10.17 10.68 -12.21
C ILE A 221 -11.58 11.25 -12.03
N VAL A 222 -12.40 10.59 -11.22
CA VAL A 222 -13.72 11.10 -10.84
C VAL A 222 -13.54 12.22 -9.84
N THR A 223 -14.07 13.41 -10.15
CA THR A 223 -13.95 14.58 -9.27
C THR A 223 -15.26 14.82 -8.52
N GLU A 224 -15.13 15.20 -7.25
CA GLU A 224 -16.23 15.45 -6.32
C GLU A 224 -16.02 16.80 -5.61
N ASP A 225 -16.91 17.75 -5.82
CA ASP A 225 -16.80 19.10 -5.23
C ASP A 225 -16.97 19.09 -3.71
N VAL A 226 -17.74 18.15 -3.17
CA VAL A 226 -17.87 17.95 -1.72
C VAL A 226 -16.54 17.71 -1.02
N LEU A 227 -15.49 17.32 -1.75
CA LEU A 227 -14.14 17.09 -1.23
C LEU A 227 -13.23 18.33 -1.34
N THR A 228 -13.68 19.44 -1.92
CA THR A 228 -12.91 20.70 -1.97
C THR A 228 -12.74 21.32 -0.58
N GLU A 229 -11.79 22.24 -0.41
CA GLU A 229 -11.66 22.97 0.86
C GLU A 229 -12.90 23.81 1.12
N GLU A 230 -13.43 24.44 0.08
CA GLU A 230 -14.57 25.36 0.14
C GLU A 230 -15.84 24.63 0.58
N GLU A 231 -16.23 23.58 -0.12
CA GLU A 231 -17.45 22.83 0.20
C GLU A 231 -17.28 21.92 1.40
N GLY A 232 -16.16 21.19 1.47
CA GLY A 232 -15.95 20.16 2.49
C GLY A 232 -15.77 20.72 3.90
N THR A 233 -15.31 21.97 4.07
CA THR A 233 -15.24 22.62 5.39
C THR A 233 -16.60 23.15 5.84
N VAL A 234 -17.46 23.55 4.92
CA VAL A 234 -18.82 24.04 5.21
C VAL A 234 -19.75 22.86 5.46
N HIS A 235 -19.58 21.77 4.71
CA HIS A 235 -20.47 20.61 4.74
C HIS A 235 -19.79 19.30 5.21
N PRO A 236 -19.12 19.24 6.39
CA PRO A 236 -18.35 18.07 6.84
C PRO A 236 -19.19 16.80 7.00
N ARG A 237 -20.51 16.96 7.27
CA ARG A 237 -21.45 15.82 7.35
C ARG A 237 -21.66 15.16 5.98
N GLU A 238 -21.62 15.91 4.89
CA GLU A 238 -21.76 15.40 3.54
C GLU A 238 -20.49 14.68 3.11
N VAL A 239 -19.32 15.25 3.40
CA VAL A 239 -18.03 14.57 3.22
C VAL A 239 -18.01 13.21 3.92
N ARG A 240 -18.39 13.16 5.20
CA ARG A 240 -18.46 11.92 5.98
C ARG A 240 -19.39 10.89 5.33
N ARG A 241 -20.59 11.30 4.92
CA ARG A 241 -21.56 10.39 4.26
C ARG A 241 -21.04 9.89 2.91
N PHE A 242 -20.42 10.77 2.12
CA PHE A 242 -19.82 10.42 0.83
C PHE A 242 -18.71 9.35 1.03
N VAL A 243 -17.75 9.61 1.90
CA VAL A 243 -16.63 8.71 2.16
C VAL A 243 -17.10 7.37 2.74
N ALA A 244 -18.08 7.39 3.67
CA ALA A 244 -18.65 6.17 4.23
C ALA A 244 -19.34 5.31 3.17
N ARG A 245 -20.08 5.94 2.24
CA ARG A 245 -20.70 5.22 1.11
C ARG A 245 -19.66 4.66 0.15
N LEU A 246 -18.64 5.46 -0.18
CA LEU A 246 -17.55 5.02 -1.03
C LEU A 246 -16.85 3.81 -0.42
N PHE A 247 -16.48 3.88 0.86
CA PHE A 247 -15.80 2.80 1.58
C PHE A 247 -16.63 1.51 1.63
N LYS A 248 -17.93 1.61 1.83
CA LYS A 248 -18.84 0.43 1.89
C LYS A 248 -19.12 -0.18 0.52
N ARG A 249 -19.15 0.63 -0.54
CA ARG A 249 -19.63 0.18 -1.87
C ARG A 249 -18.52 -0.19 -2.84
N THR A 250 -17.31 0.31 -2.62
CA THR A 250 -16.23 0.01 -3.56
C THR A 250 -15.85 -1.47 -3.47
N THR A 251 -15.78 -2.14 -4.61
CA THR A 251 -15.38 -3.54 -4.74
C THR A 251 -13.96 -3.69 -5.28
N ALA A 252 -13.32 -2.57 -5.60
CA ALA A 252 -11.96 -2.52 -6.14
C ALA A 252 -11.09 -1.52 -5.37
N PRO A 253 -9.77 -1.71 -5.34
CA PRO A 253 -8.84 -0.78 -4.71
C PRO A 253 -9.02 0.66 -5.22
N THR A 254 -9.20 1.61 -4.32
CA THR A 254 -9.58 2.98 -4.64
C THR A 254 -8.64 3.98 -3.99
N ALA A 255 -8.13 4.97 -4.73
CA ALA A 255 -7.44 6.13 -4.17
C ALA A 255 -8.40 7.32 -4.06
N LEU A 256 -8.44 7.95 -2.89
CA LEU A 256 -9.29 9.09 -2.56
C LEU A 256 -8.43 10.28 -2.14
N CYS A 257 -8.34 11.32 -2.96
CA CYS A 257 -7.49 12.48 -2.71
C CYS A 257 -8.27 13.69 -2.20
N GLY A 258 -7.79 14.27 -1.10
CA GLY A 258 -8.40 15.44 -0.49
C GLY A 258 -7.41 16.38 0.20
N HIS A 259 -7.95 17.29 1.00
CA HIS A 259 -7.28 18.45 1.59
C HIS A 259 -7.19 18.35 3.11
N ARG A 260 -6.15 18.97 3.67
CA ARG A 260 -5.93 19.02 5.13
C ARG A 260 -7.18 19.43 5.94
N PRO A 261 -7.93 20.47 5.60
CA PRO A 261 -9.11 20.87 6.39
C PRO A 261 -10.26 19.88 6.30
N VAL A 262 -10.36 19.12 5.21
CA VAL A 262 -11.45 18.15 4.95
C VAL A 262 -11.11 16.76 5.51
N LEU A 263 -9.82 16.44 5.69
CA LEU A 263 -9.38 15.12 6.19
C LEU A 263 -10.09 14.66 7.47
N PRO A 264 -10.36 15.47 8.50
CA PRO A 264 -11.07 15.00 9.69
C PRO A 264 -12.41 14.33 9.36
N ALA A 265 -13.24 14.95 8.52
CA ALA A 265 -14.50 14.38 8.09
C ALA A 265 -14.32 13.12 7.21
N MET A 266 -13.25 13.07 6.40
CA MET A 266 -12.92 11.88 5.62
C MET A 266 -12.50 10.71 6.53
N PHE A 267 -11.71 10.95 7.57
CA PHE A 267 -11.35 9.96 8.57
C PHE A 267 -12.58 9.40 9.31
N GLU A 268 -13.50 10.29 9.72
CA GLU A 268 -14.76 9.88 10.33
C GLU A 268 -15.59 9.00 9.39
N GLY A 269 -15.63 9.34 8.09
CA GLY A 269 -16.33 8.55 7.08
C GLY A 269 -15.75 7.15 6.90
N LEU A 270 -14.44 6.97 7.14
CA LEU A 270 -13.75 5.69 7.14
C LEU A 270 -13.86 4.92 8.47
N GLY A 271 -14.46 5.51 9.49
CA GLY A 271 -14.56 4.91 10.82
C GLY A 271 -13.23 4.80 11.57
N ILE A 272 -12.25 5.65 11.23
CA ILE A 272 -10.92 5.63 11.86
C ILE A 272 -10.60 6.96 12.54
N LYS A 273 -9.73 6.93 13.57
CA LYS A 273 -9.31 8.12 14.28
C LYS A 273 -8.55 9.08 13.38
N ALA A 274 -9.00 10.33 13.33
CA ALA A 274 -8.31 11.37 12.59
C ALA A 274 -6.89 11.63 13.13
N LYS A 275 -5.95 11.83 12.22
CA LYS A 275 -4.58 12.21 12.52
C LYS A 275 -4.08 13.30 11.56
N PRO A 276 -3.09 14.12 11.96
CA PRO A 276 -2.41 14.98 11.01
C PRO A 276 -1.72 14.16 9.92
N MET A 277 -1.85 14.60 8.67
CA MET A 277 -1.13 14.05 7.53
C MET A 277 -0.20 15.11 6.95
N VAL A 278 1.01 14.74 6.55
CA VAL A 278 1.90 15.60 5.75
C VAL A 278 1.48 15.56 4.27
N VAL A 279 1.96 16.51 3.45
CA VAL A 279 1.65 16.54 2.01
C VAL A 279 2.15 15.28 1.31
N GLY A 280 1.32 14.65 0.50
CA GLY A 280 1.61 13.39 -0.17
C GLY A 280 1.53 12.15 0.75
N GLU A 281 1.19 12.29 2.02
CA GLU A 281 0.98 11.13 2.89
C GLU A 281 -0.26 10.34 2.48
N VAL A 282 -0.17 9.02 2.59
CA VAL A 282 -1.25 8.08 2.29
C VAL A 282 -1.57 7.25 3.52
N VAL A 283 -2.84 7.12 3.82
CA VAL A 283 -3.39 6.16 4.79
C VAL A 283 -4.13 5.08 4.01
N VAL A 284 -3.64 3.86 4.05
CA VAL A 284 -4.29 2.71 3.43
C VAL A 284 -5.21 2.08 4.45
N VAL A 285 -6.49 2.01 4.13
CA VAL A 285 -7.53 1.44 4.97
C VAL A 285 -8.01 0.16 4.33
N HIS A 286 -7.77 -0.95 4.98
CA HIS A 286 -8.15 -2.28 4.51
C HIS A 286 -9.52 -2.68 5.00
N ARG A 287 -10.36 -3.09 4.08
CA ARG A 287 -11.71 -3.57 4.31
C ARG A 287 -11.82 -5.02 3.84
N ASP A 288 -12.49 -5.88 4.59
CA ASP A 288 -12.82 -7.23 4.15
C ASP A 288 -14.05 -7.26 3.21
N ASP A 289 -14.44 -8.46 2.82
CA ASP A 289 -15.56 -8.68 1.91
C ASP A 289 -16.92 -8.34 2.56
N ASP A 290 -17.02 -8.33 3.89
CA ASP A 290 -18.21 -7.93 4.65
C ASP A 290 -18.32 -6.39 4.78
N GLY A 291 -17.27 -5.68 4.40
CA GLY A 291 -17.19 -4.22 4.46
C GLY A 291 -16.62 -3.68 5.78
N ASP A 292 -16.10 -4.56 6.63
CA ASP A 292 -15.55 -4.18 7.92
C ASP A 292 -14.09 -3.74 7.83
N LEU A 293 -13.73 -2.79 8.69
CA LEU A 293 -12.36 -2.30 8.84
C LEU A 293 -11.46 -3.39 9.45
N VAL A 294 -10.44 -3.80 8.72
CA VAL A 294 -9.48 -4.85 9.18
C VAL A 294 -8.18 -4.25 9.69
N ALA A 295 -7.60 -3.28 8.98
CA ALA A 295 -6.33 -2.69 9.33
C ALA A 295 -6.12 -1.32 8.67
N VAL A 296 -5.16 -0.58 9.20
CA VAL A 296 -4.73 0.72 8.69
C VAL A 296 -3.21 0.76 8.57
N GLU A 297 -2.70 1.23 7.43
CA GLU A 297 -1.28 1.44 7.17
C GLU A 297 -1.02 2.90 6.82
N VAL A 298 0.22 3.35 7.02
CA VAL A 298 0.62 4.73 6.70
C VAL A 298 1.89 4.72 5.87
N HIS A 299 1.86 5.44 4.75
CA HIS A 299 3.00 5.65 3.87
C HIS A 299 3.26 7.14 3.67
N LYS A 300 4.52 7.53 3.79
CA LYS A 300 4.97 8.90 3.57
C LYS A 300 5.92 8.91 2.37
N PRO A 301 5.72 9.82 1.41
CA PRO A 301 6.67 9.97 0.31
C PRO A 301 8.02 10.42 0.84
N THR A 302 9.07 10.01 0.15
CA THR A 302 10.47 10.38 0.44
C THR A 302 10.84 11.73 -0.17
N ALA A 303 10.14 12.14 -1.25
CA ALA A 303 10.34 13.39 -1.98
C ALA A 303 9.84 14.65 -1.25
#